data_ddde698ffd0699fa067073b40bf9f92a
#
_entry.id   ddde698ffd0699fa067073b40bf9f92a
#
_cell.length_a   1.000
_cell.length_b   1.000
_cell.length_c   1.000
_cell.angle_alpha   90.00
_cell.angle_beta   90.00
_cell.angle_gamma   90.00
#
_symmetry.space_group_name_H-M   'P 1'
#
loop_
_entity.id
_entity.type
_entity.pdbx_description
1 polymer ?
#
loop_
_entity_poly.entity_id
_entity_poly.type
_entity_poly.pdbx_seq_one_letter_code
_entity_poly.pdbx_strand_id
1 'polypeptide(L)'
;MELFCFASKNLTNIWAGIGAQLWAVNETSPTDMKARITKSKRLKVGSAGLLYCNETHSFTTPFLVYSEPDPVREVTEVWPEKWRLPFKIHPLGSPAKQLSAEVAKVQWPLLKGVGQGGVSAAMNITGTTVFVPTEVSTDDWVLILSALASA
;
A
#
# COMPACT_ATOMS: atom_id res chain seq x y z
N MET A 1 -15.39 -3.52 -3.43
CA MET A 1 -14.17 -3.61 -4.26
C MET A 1 -12.97 -3.90 -3.36
N GLU A 2 -11.95 -4.49 -3.90
CA GLU A 2 -10.74 -4.80 -3.16
C GLU A 2 -9.76 -3.63 -3.17
N LEU A 3 -9.23 -3.28 -2.00
CA LEU A 3 -8.21 -2.26 -1.83
C LEU A 3 -6.94 -2.90 -1.25
N PHE A 4 -5.82 -2.75 -1.92
CA PHE A 4 -4.52 -3.26 -1.47
C PHE A 4 -3.75 -2.14 -0.80
N CYS A 5 -3.42 -2.30 0.49
CA CYS A 5 -2.61 -1.35 1.24
C CYS A 5 -1.21 -1.90 1.45
N PHE A 6 -0.23 -1.02 1.33
CA PHE A 6 1.18 -1.35 1.57
C PHE A 6 1.78 -0.31 2.50
N ALA A 7 2.58 -0.77 3.45
CA ALA A 7 3.25 0.11 4.40
C ALA A 7 4.72 0.30 4.04
N SER A 8 5.22 1.49 4.31
CA SER A 8 6.65 1.80 4.32
C SER A 8 7.04 2.34 5.68
N LYS A 9 8.27 2.08 6.11
CA LYS A 9 8.73 2.60 7.40
C LYS A 9 8.96 4.10 7.38
N ASN A 10 9.22 4.71 6.22
CA ASN A 10 9.48 6.15 6.10
C ASN A 10 8.99 6.75 4.79
N LEU A 11 8.93 8.08 4.74
CA LEU A 11 8.53 8.82 3.55
C LEU A 11 9.57 8.78 2.43
N THR A 12 10.84 8.64 2.76
CA THR A 12 11.91 8.57 1.75
C THR A 12 11.67 7.39 0.81
N ASN A 13 11.33 6.24 1.35
CA ASN A 13 11.01 5.05 0.55
C ASN A 13 9.76 5.25 -0.30
N ILE A 14 8.76 5.94 0.23
CA ILE A 14 7.53 6.24 -0.53
C ILE A 14 7.86 7.16 -1.70
N TRP A 15 8.58 8.25 -1.48
CA TRP A 15 8.99 9.16 -2.56
C TRP A 15 9.80 8.44 -3.63
N ALA A 16 10.70 7.53 -3.24
CA ALA A 16 11.48 6.74 -4.17
C ALA A 16 10.59 5.86 -5.06
N GLY A 17 9.61 5.18 -4.47
CA GLY A 17 8.66 4.36 -5.21
C GLY A 17 7.80 5.17 -6.16
N ILE A 18 7.28 6.31 -5.71
CA ILE A 18 6.47 7.20 -6.55
C ILE A 18 7.30 7.75 -7.72
N GLY A 19 8.54 8.18 -7.45
CA GLY A 19 9.43 8.66 -8.51
C GLY A 19 9.75 7.61 -9.56
N ALA A 20 9.90 6.37 -9.15
CA ALA A 20 10.13 5.24 -10.05
C ALA A 20 8.85 4.68 -10.67
N GLN A 21 7.67 5.11 -10.21
CA GLN A 21 6.36 4.54 -10.55
C GLN A 21 6.33 3.02 -10.34
N LEU A 22 6.91 2.59 -9.22
CA LEU A 22 7.11 1.19 -8.88
C LEU A 22 6.86 0.99 -7.40
N TRP A 23 6.24 -0.13 -7.03
CA TRP A 23 6.19 -0.57 -5.65
C TRP A 23 6.65 -2.02 -5.55
N ALA A 24 7.02 -2.44 -4.37
CA ALA A 24 7.51 -3.79 -4.12
C ALA A 24 7.48 -4.07 -2.62
N VAL A 25 7.91 -5.24 -2.22
CA VAL A 25 8.02 -5.61 -0.81
C VAL A 25 9.48 -5.97 -0.48
N ASN A 26 9.91 -5.65 0.74
CA ASN A 26 11.25 -5.98 1.18
C ASN A 26 11.45 -7.50 1.24
N GLU A 27 12.67 -7.95 0.98
CA GLU A 27 13.00 -9.37 1.06
C GLU A 27 12.95 -9.84 2.52
N THR A 28 12.36 -11.01 2.74
CA THR A 28 12.25 -11.65 4.04
C THR A 28 12.79 -13.08 3.95
N SER A 29 12.48 -13.93 4.94
CA SER A 29 12.91 -15.33 4.92
C SER A 29 12.37 -16.07 3.69
N PRO A 30 13.04 -17.14 3.22
CA PRO A 30 12.54 -17.92 2.08
C PRO A 30 11.12 -18.44 2.28
N THR A 31 10.75 -18.83 3.48
CA THR A 31 9.38 -19.30 3.80
C THR A 31 8.36 -18.17 3.62
N ASP A 32 8.64 -16.99 4.16
CA ASP A 32 7.76 -15.84 4.03
C ASP A 32 7.66 -15.37 2.59
N MET A 33 8.76 -15.36 1.85
CA MET A 33 8.76 -14.99 0.42
C MET A 33 7.90 -15.94 -0.40
N LYS A 34 7.94 -17.25 -0.12
CA LYS A 34 7.10 -18.23 -0.81
C LYS A 34 5.61 -17.91 -0.61
N ALA A 35 5.22 -17.61 0.62
CA ALA A 35 3.85 -17.22 0.94
C ALA A 35 3.45 -15.91 0.23
N ARG A 36 4.34 -14.91 0.23
CA ARG A 36 4.10 -13.63 -0.45
C ARG A 36 3.94 -13.78 -1.96
N ILE A 37 4.77 -14.62 -2.58
CA ILE A 37 4.66 -14.92 -4.03
C ILE A 37 3.27 -15.48 -4.34
N THR A 38 2.78 -16.42 -3.55
CA THR A 38 1.44 -16.98 -3.73
C THR A 38 0.36 -15.92 -3.58
N LYS A 39 0.41 -15.12 -2.52
CA LYS A 39 -0.58 -14.05 -2.25
C LYS A 39 -0.53 -12.96 -3.31
N SER A 40 0.65 -12.64 -3.83
CA SER A 40 0.83 -11.56 -4.81
C SER A 40 0.09 -11.82 -6.12
N LYS A 41 -0.22 -13.05 -6.43
CA LYS A 41 -0.97 -13.42 -7.64
C LYS A 41 -2.39 -12.85 -7.65
N ARG A 42 -2.90 -12.43 -6.51
CA ARG A 42 -4.21 -11.77 -6.40
C ARG A 42 -4.20 -10.33 -6.88
N LEU A 43 -3.03 -9.68 -6.89
CA LEU A 43 -2.89 -8.30 -7.33
C LEU A 43 -2.87 -8.26 -8.87
N LYS A 44 -3.88 -7.63 -9.46
CA LYS A 44 -4.07 -7.57 -10.91
C LYS A 44 -3.97 -6.15 -11.41
N VAL A 45 -3.70 -6.00 -12.71
CA VAL A 45 -3.74 -4.70 -13.38
C VAL A 45 -5.11 -4.07 -13.17
N GLY A 46 -5.13 -2.80 -12.79
CA GLY A 46 -6.35 -2.05 -12.47
C GLY A 46 -6.76 -2.14 -11.01
N SER A 47 -6.10 -2.95 -10.19
CA SER A 47 -6.36 -2.99 -8.74
C SER A 47 -6.09 -1.63 -8.10
N ALA A 48 -6.93 -1.26 -7.12
CA ALA A 48 -6.74 -0.05 -6.33
C ALA A 48 -5.74 -0.29 -5.19
N GLY A 49 -4.89 0.67 -4.94
CA GLY A 49 -3.89 0.61 -3.89
C GLY A 49 -3.81 1.90 -3.06
N LEU A 50 -3.22 1.78 -1.90
CA LEU A 50 -3.02 2.89 -0.96
C LEU A 50 -1.74 2.64 -0.16
N LEU A 51 -0.96 3.68 0.08
CA LEU A 51 0.26 3.61 0.87
C LEU A 51 0.03 4.10 2.30
N TYR A 52 0.77 3.52 3.23
CA TYR A 52 0.78 3.92 4.63
C TYR A 52 2.21 4.12 5.09
N CYS A 53 2.48 5.25 5.75
CA CYS A 53 3.80 5.58 6.29
C CYS A 53 3.80 5.30 7.80
N ASN A 54 4.64 4.36 8.23
CA ASN A 54 4.77 4.02 9.67
C ASN A 54 5.39 5.16 10.48
N GLU A 55 6.33 5.91 9.89
CA GLU A 55 7.01 7.02 10.57
C GLU A 55 6.05 8.13 10.98
N THR A 56 5.08 8.46 10.12
CA THR A 56 4.12 9.54 10.36
C THR A 56 2.74 9.03 10.77
N HIS A 57 2.53 7.72 10.81
CA HIS A 57 1.21 7.10 11.05
C HIS A 57 0.13 7.69 10.14
N SER A 58 0.43 7.80 8.84
CA SER A 58 -0.45 8.48 7.89
C SER A 58 -0.64 7.65 6.62
N PHE A 59 -1.84 7.73 6.07
CA PHE A 59 -2.13 7.26 4.72
C PHE A 59 -1.71 8.30 3.70
N THR A 60 -1.31 7.84 2.53
CA THR A 60 -0.91 8.73 1.44
C THR A 60 -0.99 8.00 0.10
N THR A 61 -1.01 8.77 -0.96
CA THR A 61 -0.80 8.33 -2.34
C THR A 61 -1.62 7.11 -2.75
N PRO A 62 -2.93 7.29 -3.01
CA PRO A 62 -3.68 6.23 -3.69
C PRO A 62 -3.11 6.00 -5.09
N PHE A 63 -3.22 4.78 -5.58
CA PHE A 63 -2.68 4.43 -6.90
C PHE A 63 -3.48 3.31 -7.56
N LEU A 64 -3.26 3.16 -8.85
CA LEU A 64 -3.74 2.00 -9.61
C LEU A 64 -2.55 1.11 -9.97
N VAL A 65 -2.77 -0.19 -9.97
CA VAL A 65 -1.76 -1.17 -10.34
C VAL A 65 -1.68 -1.27 -11.86
N TYR A 66 -0.47 -1.18 -12.41
CA TYR A 66 -0.21 -1.12 -13.85
C TYR A 66 0.40 -2.39 -14.41
N SER A 67 0.96 -3.24 -13.54
CA SER A 67 1.47 -4.56 -13.92
C SER A 67 1.31 -5.53 -12.75
N GLU A 68 1.26 -6.82 -13.05
CA GLU A 68 1.26 -7.85 -12.00
C GLU A 68 2.64 -7.92 -11.33
N PRO A 69 2.73 -8.31 -10.04
CA PRO A 69 4.01 -8.50 -9.38
C PRO A 69 4.89 -9.52 -10.11
N ASP A 70 6.15 -9.18 -10.31
CA ASP A 70 7.13 -10.06 -10.94
C ASP A 70 7.77 -10.95 -9.86
N PRO A 71 7.56 -12.28 -9.90
CA PRO A 71 8.08 -13.17 -8.84
C PRO A 71 9.58 -13.42 -8.93
N VAL A 72 10.24 -13.00 -10.00
CA VAL A 72 11.67 -13.29 -10.24
C VAL A 72 12.55 -12.06 -10.03
N ARG A 73 12.06 -10.87 -10.38
CA ARG A 73 12.87 -9.65 -10.36
C ARG A 73 13.22 -9.23 -8.93
N GLU A 74 14.49 -8.87 -8.73
CA GLU A 74 14.99 -8.21 -7.54
C GLU A 74 15.22 -6.74 -7.85
N VAL A 75 14.78 -5.84 -6.97
CA VAL A 75 14.95 -4.40 -7.14
C VAL A 75 16.02 -3.91 -6.18
N THR A 76 17.12 -3.42 -6.71
CA THR A 76 18.28 -2.94 -5.94
C THR A 76 18.57 -1.46 -6.17
N GLU A 77 17.91 -0.84 -7.16
CA GLU A 77 18.21 0.52 -7.63
C GLU A 77 17.26 1.61 -7.13
N VAL A 78 16.18 1.24 -6.44
CA VAL A 78 15.15 2.19 -6.00
C VAL A 78 15.23 2.45 -4.48
N TRP A 79 15.36 1.39 -3.70
CA TRP A 79 15.40 1.46 -2.24
C TRP A 79 16.76 1.02 -1.71
N PRO A 80 17.11 1.41 -0.46
CA PRO A 80 18.41 1.02 0.12
C PRO A 80 18.59 -0.49 0.25
N GLU A 81 17.53 -1.21 0.62
CA GLU A 81 17.55 -2.67 0.70
C GLU A 81 17.06 -3.27 -0.63
N LYS A 82 17.33 -4.57 -0.82
CA LYS A 82 16.78 -5.32 -1.93
C LYS A 82 15.29 -5.61 -1.69
N TRP A 83 14.46 -5.23 -2.65
CA TRP A 83 13.02 -5.52 -2.61
C TRP A 83 12.63 -6.51 -3.70
N ARG A 84 11.51 -7.18 -3.48
CA ARG A 84 11.01 -8.27 -4.33
C ARG A 84 9.58 -8.01 -4.75
N LEU A 85 9.13 -8.78 -5.72
CA LEU A 85 7.75 -8.75 -6.23
C LEU A 85 7.33 -7.36 -6.73
N PRO A 86 8.17 -6.69 -7.55
CA PRO A 86 7.86 -5.36 -8.02
C PRO A 86 6.67 -5.35 -8.98
N PHE A 87 5.88 -4.30 -8.89
CA PHE A 87 4.79 -4.03 -9.82
C PHE A 87 4.74 -2.53 -10.11
N LYS A 88 4.34 -2.21 -11.34
CA LYS A 88 4.21 -0.81 -11.76
C LYS A 88 2.94 -0.21 -11.19
N ILE A 89 3.02 1.05 -10.78
CA ILE A 89 1.90 1.79 -10.24
C ILE A 89 1.68 3.08 -11.01
N HIS A 90 0.42 3.50 -11.07
CA HIS A 90 0.01 4.82 -11.54
C HIS A 90 -0.48 5.62 -10.34
N PRO A 91 0.31 6.55 -9.81
CA PRO A 91 -0.10 7.34 -8.65
C PRO A 91 -1.29 8.25 -8.97
N LEU A 92 -2.27 8.28 -8.06
CA LEU A 92 -3.42 9.18 -8.13
C LEU A 92 -3.26 10.37 -7.18
N GLY A 93 -2.10 10.50 -6.57
CA GLY A 93 -1.75 11.56 -5.65
C GLY A 93 -0.25 11.57 -5.42
N SER A 94 0.19 12.26 -4.37
CA SER A 94 1.60 12.31 -4.01
C SER A 94 1.79 12.23 -2.50
N PRO A 95 3.00 11.85 -2.02
CA PRO A 95 3.30 11.83 -0.60
C PRO A 95 3.27 13.20 0.09
N ALA A 96 3.19 14.28 -0.67
CA ALA A 96 3.00 15.61 -0.11
C ALA A 96 1.64 15.77 0.58
N LYS A 97 0.65 14.92 0.23
CA LYS A 97 -0.69 14.93 0.80
C LYS A 97 -0.87 13.67 1.64
N GLN A 98 -1.09 13.86 2.94
CA GLN A 98 -1.21 12.77 3.90
C GLN A 98 -2.43 12.96 4.77
N LEU A 99 -3.01 11.85 5.24
CA LEU A 99 -4.08 11.83 6.22
C LEU A 99 -3.66 10.93 7.37
N SER A 100 -3.60 11.48 8.59
CA SER A 100 -3.22 10.69 9.75
C SER A 100 -4.22 9.57 10.01
N ALA A 101 -3.74 8.46 10.57
CA ALA A 101 -4.60 7.34 10.95
C ALA A 101 -5.71 7.78 11.92
N GLU A 102 -5.40 8.70 12.84
CA GLU A 102 -6.39 9.22 13.79
C GLU A 102 -7.53 9.96 13.09
N VAL A 103 -7.22 10.78 12.10
CA VAL A 103 -8.25 11.47 11.31
C VAL A 103 -9.01 10.50 10.42
N ALA A 104 -8.31 9.54 9.82
CA ALA A 104 -8.94 8.51 8.98
C ALA A 104 -9.97 7.67 9.76
N LYS A 105 -9.70 7.35 11.03
CA LYS A 105 -10.64 6.64 11.89
C LYS A 105 -11.96 7.40 12.07
N VAL A 106 -11.90 8.72 12.06
CA VAL A 106 -13.09 9.57 12.18
C VAL A 106 -13.82 9.73 10.85
N GLN A 107 -13.07 9.90 9.76
CA GLN A 107 -13.64 10.27 8.46
C GLN A 107 -14.03 9.08 7.60
N TRP A 108 -13.35 7.94 7.73
CA TRP A 108 -13.60 6.78 6.85
C TRP A 108 -14.47 5.75 7.57
N PRO A 109 -15.70 5.48 7.07
CA PRO A 109 -16.59 4.51 7.69
C PRO A 109 -15.97 3.13 7.89
N LEU A 110 -15.12 2.69 6.97
CA LEU A 110 -14.45 1.39 7.08
C LEU A 110 -13.53 1.27 8.32
N LEU A 111 -13.07 2.40 8.87
CA LEU A 111 -12.20 2.43 10.05
C LEU A 111 -12.95 2.80 11.33
N LYS A 112 -14.24 3.10 11.27
CA LYS A 112 -15.03 3.42 12.47
C LYS A 112 -15.11 2.22 13.40
N GLY A 113 -14.90 2.45 14.68
CA GLY A 113 -14.92 1.40 15.69
C GLY A 113 -13.65 0.58 15.79
N VAL A 114 -12.66 0.87 14.96
CA VAL A 114 -11.35 0.23 15.02
C VAL A 114 -10.57 0.75 16.23
N GLY A 115 -10.15 -0.14 17.12
CA GLY A 115 -9.40 0.21 18.31
C GLY A 115 -7.96 0.61 18.01
N GLN A 116 -7.25 0.96 19.08
CA GLN A 116 -5.83 1.31 19.01
C GLN A 116 -5.05 0.14 18.42
N GLY A 117 -4.18 0.44 17.44
CA GLY A 117 -3.41 -0.58 16.72
C GLY A 117 -4.21 -1.34 15.67
N GLY A 118 -5.53 -1.16 15.62
CA GLY A 118 -6.40 -1.89 14.72
C GLY A 118 -6.36 -1.43 13.27
N VAL A 119 -5.82 -0.23 12.96
CA VAL A 119 -5.71 0.26 11.59
C VAL A 119 -4.88 -0.68 10.73
N SER A 120 -3.73 -1.14 11.23
CA SER A 120 -2.87 -2.07 10.51
C SER A 120 -3.59 -3.39 10.19
N ALA A 121 -4.33 -3.92 11.16
CA ALA A 121 -5.10 -5.16 10.95
C ALA A 121 -6.28 -4.92 10.00
N ALA A 122 -7.02 -3.82 10.17
CA ALA A 122 -8.18 -3.52 9.33
C ALA A 122 -7.81 -3.32 7.86
N MET A 123 -6.64 -2.73 7.61
CA MET A 123 -6.16 -2.44 6.25
C MET A 123 -5.18 -3.49 5.71
N ASN A 124 -4.93 -4.56 6.46
CA ASN A 124 -4.01 -5.64 6.07
C ASN A 124 -2.61 -5.15 5.67
N ILE A 125 -2.05 -4.22 6.46
CA ILE A 125 -0.73 -3.64 6.17
C ILE A 125 0.40 -4.22 7.02
N THR A 126 0.15 -5.27 7.79
CA THR A 126 1.20 -5.98 8.53
C THR A 126 1.99 -6.90 7.60
N GLY A 127 3.20 -7.28 8.02
CA GLY A 127 4.07 -8.12 7.18
C GLY A 127 3.46 -9.46 6.79
N THR A 128 2.62 -10.05 7.64
CA THR A 128 1.97 -11.35 7.38
C THR A 128 0.75 -11.25 6.47
N THR A 129 0.18 -10.05 6.30
CA THR A 129 -1.03 -9.84 5.51
C THR A 129 -0.77 -9.04 4.23
N VAL A 130 0.48 -8.82 3.87
CA VAL A 130 0.84 -8.13 2.63
C VAL A 130 0.23 -8.88 1.43
N PHE A 131 -0.27 -8.15 0.44
CA PHE A 131 -1.03 -8.65 -0.71
C PHE A 131 -2.41 -9.23 -0.36
N VAL A 132 -2.87 -9.10 0.87
CA VAL A 132 -4.25 -9.43 1.24
C VAL A 132 -5.08 -8.15 1.17
N PRO A 133 -6.07 -8.06 0.29
CA PRO A 133 -6.86 -6.84 0.16
C PRO A 133 -7.86 -6.68 1.30
N THR A 134 -8.27 -5.43 1.51
CA THR A 134 -9.39 -5.08 2.36
C THR A 134 -10.60 -4.83 1.46
N GLU A 135 -11.75 -5.38 1.81
CA GLU A 135 -12.99 -5.09 1.08
C GLU A 135 -13.49 -3.71 1.47
N VAL A 136 -13.69 -2.86 0.47
CA VAL A 136 -14.20 -1.49 0.67
C VAL A 136 -15.37 -1.23 -0.28
N SER A 137 -16.25 -0.32 0.12
CA SER A 137 -17.32 0.15 -0.77
C SER A 137 -16.77 1.19 -1.76
N THR A 138 -17.53 1.46 -2.81
CA THR A 138 -17.22 2.56 -3.72
C THR A 138 -17.20 3.89 -2.97
N ASP A 139 -18.10 4.08 -2.00
CA ASP A 139 -18.14 5.30 -1.18
C ASP A 139 -16.86 5.46 -0.34
N ASP A 140 -16.35 4.37 0.24
CA ASP A 140 -15.07 4.38 0.95
C ASP A 140 -13.94 4.83 0.03
N TRP A 141 -13.89 4.28 -1.19
CA TRP A 141 -12.85 4.64 -2.15
C TRP A 141 -12.94 6.11 -2.57
N VAL A 142 -14.16 6.62 -2.77
CA VAL A 142 -14.38 8.05 -3.07
C VAL A 142 -13.87 8.93 -1.93
N LEU A 143 -14.11 8.56 -0.67
CA LEU A 143 -13.62 9.32 0.48
C LEU A 143 -12.08 9.30 0.56
N ILE A 144 -11.46 8.17 0.29
CA ILE A 144 -10.00 8.05 0.23
C ILE A 144 -9.45 8.99 -0.85
N LEU A 145 -10.01 8.93 -2.06
CA LEU A 145 -9.59 9.79 -3.16
C LEU A 145 -9.82 11.27 -2.86
N SER A 146 -10.95 11.62 -2.24
CA SER A 146 -11.24 13.00 -1.86
C SER A 146 -10.23 13.57 -0.88
N ALA A 147 -9.71 12.72 0.01
CA ALA A 147 -8.72 13.13 1.01
C ALA A 147 -7.29 13.19 0.43
N LEU A 148 -6.93 12.29 -0.49
CA LEU A 148 -5.52 12.03 -0.82
C LEU A 148 -5.17 12.15 -2.30
N ALA A 149 -6.14 12.13 -3.20
CA ALA A 149 -5.85 12.26 -4.62
C ALA A 149 -5.48 13.70 -4.98
N SER A 150 -4.65 13.86 -6.00
CA SER A 150 -4.31 15.16 -6.56
C SER A 150 -4.09 15.04 -8.07
N ALA A 151 -4.34 16.13 -8.75
CA ALA A 151 -4.14 16.20 -10.20
C ALA A 151 -2.64 16.15 -10.56
#